data_54649200872928c64d8cc7dcc5f55bc1
#
_entry.id   54649200872928c64d8cc7dcc5f55bc1
#
_cell.length_a   1.000
_cell.length_b   1.000
_cell.length_c   1.000
_cell.angle_alpha   90.00
_cell.angle_beta   90.00
_cell.angle_gamma   90.00
#
_symmetry.space_group_name_H-M   'P 1'
#
loop_
_entity.id
_entity.type
_entity.pdbx_description
1 polymer ?
#
loop_
_entity_poly.entity_id
_entity_poly.type
_entity_poly.pdbx_seq_one_letter_code
_entity_poly.pdbx_strand_id
1 'polypeptide(L)'
;MTDFNIGAKIKKLRLAKKLTLQAVARETGFSPALISQIENNNVSPPIATLSKIAKFFDVKIGMFFAEEEEECRFEVVRASERKAIPRVISRAGTSQGYSYESLSFHKQNKRMEPFLLTVTEKVLEENTYSHDGEEFLFIMKGTADLLLDDRRIALYEGDCVYFDSTLRHRLLSRDGAEVKVLAVVAR
;
A
#
# COMPACT_ATOMS: atom_id res chain seq x y z
N MET A 1 -19.45 23.18 9.84
CA MET A 1 -19.27 23.28 8.37
C MET A 1 -17.87 22.84 8.11
N THR A 2 -17.69 21.68 7.48
CA THR A 2 -16.36 21.18 7.07
C THR A 2 -15.83 22.09 5.98
N ASP A 3 -14.84 22.89 6.33
CA ASP A 3 -14.21 23.83 5.40
C ASP A 3 -13.22 23.00 4.54
N PHE A 4 -13.69 22.57 3.37
CA PHE A 4 -12.83 21.87 2.41
C PHE A 4 -11.79 22.86 1.90
N ASN A 5 -10.56 22.74 2.36
CA ASN A 5 -9.46 23.62 1.96
C ASN A 5 -9.01 23.34 0.52
N ILE A 6 -9.95 23.60 -0.43
CA ILE A 6 -9.77 23.32 -1.86
C ILE A 6 -8.55 24.05 -2.44
N GLY A 7 -8.35 25.30 -2.03
CA GLY A 7 -7.24 26.11 -2.52
C GLY A 7 -5.87 25.53 -2.14
N ALA A 8 -5.71 25.11 -0.88
CA ALA A 8 -4.47 24.49 -0.43
C ALA A 8 -4.16 23.19 -1.21
N LYS A 9 -5.17 22.37 -1.54
CA LYS A 9 -4.99 21.17 -2.35
C LYS A 9 -4.54 21.49 -3.77
N ILE A 10 -5.12 22.48 -4.41
CA ILE A 10 -4.71 22.95 -5.74
C ILE A 10 -3.26 23.44 -5.69
N LYS A 11 -2.91 24.25 -4.69
CA LYS A 11 -1.54 24.73 -4.46
C LYS A 11 -0.55 23.61 -4.25
N LYS A 12 -0.91 22.60 -3.43
CA LYS A 12 -0.09 21.39 -3.17
C LYS A 12 0.19 20.63 -4.47
N LEU A 13 -0.83 20.39 -5.32
CA LEU A 13 -0.69 19.74 -6.62
C LEU A 13 0.23 20.53 -7.55
N ARG A 14 0.05 21.84 -7.64
CA ARG A 14 0.89 22.71 -8.47
C ARG A 14 2.35 22.64 -8.03
N LEU A 15 2.63 22.79 -6.75
CA LEU A 15 3.98 22.73 -6.20
C LEU A 15 4.64 21.36 -6.36
N ALA A 16 3.88 20.28 -6.17
CA ALA A 16 4.35 18.90 -6.38
C ALA A 16 4.80 18.68 -7.84
N LYS A 17 4.09 19.29 -8.80
CA LYS A 17 4.47 19.28 -10.24
C LYS A 17 5.48 20.37 -10.62
N LYS A 18 5.99 21.13 -9.65
CA LYS A 18 6.95 22.25 -9.85
C LYS A 18 6.47 23.30 -10.86
N LEU A 19 5.16 23.56 -10.89
CA LEU A 19 4.54 24.49 -11.82
C LEU A 19 4.39 25.88 -11.21
N THR A 20 4.50 26.93 -12.06
CA THR A 20 4.19 28.32 -11.68
C THR A 20 2.69 28.61 -11.83
N LEU A 21 2.21 29.65 -11.16
CA LEU A 21 0.83 30.13 -11.34
C LEU A 21 0.53 30.47 -12.82
N GLN A 22 1.50 31.05 -13.52
CA GLN A 22 1.38 31.39 -14.97
C GLN A 22 1.23 30.13 -15.82
N ALA A 23 1.96 29.04 -15.50
CA ALA A 23 1.85 27.79 -16.23
C ALA A 23 0.45 27.18 -16.09
N VAL A 24 -0.08 27.10 -14.86
CA VAL A 24 -1.44 26.61 -14.63
C VAL A 24 -2.48 27.49 -15.32
N ALA A 25 -2.34 28.81 -15.20
CA ALA A 25 -3.25 29.76 -15.79
C ALA A 25 -3.33 29.62 -17.32
N ARG A 26 -2.19 29.51 -17.99
CA ARG A 26 -2.12 29.33 -19.44
C ARG A 26 -2.83 28.06 -19.91
N GLU A 27 -2.57 26.95 -19.26
CA GLU A 27 -3.11 25.63 -19.66
C GLU A 27 -4.59 25.48 -19.33
N THR A 28 -5.08 26.15 -18.26
CA THR A 28 -6.47 26.10 -17.87
C THR A 28 -7.34 27.21 -18.50
N GLY A 29 -6.71 28.21 -19.14
CA GLY A 29 -7.38 29.37 -19.71
C GLY A 29 -7.88 30.39 -18.66
N PHE A 30 -7.33 30.35 -17.45
CA PHE A 30 -7.63 31.31 -16.38
C PHE A 30 -6.52 32.36 -16.26
N SER A 31 -6.78 33.43 -15.49
CA SER A 31 -5.73 34.39 -15.15
C SER A 31 -4.87 33.87 -13.98
N PRO A 32 -3.57 34.21 -13.92
CA PRO A 32 -2.73 33.89 -12.78
C PRO A 32 -3.26 34.44 -11.46
N ALA A 33 -3.91 35.61 -11.50
CA ALA A 33 -4.55 36.24 -10.35
C ALA A 33 -5.71 35.38 -9.81
N LEU A 34 -6.56 34.84 -10.71
CA LEU A 34 -7.68 33.97 -10.31
C LEU A 34 -7.14 32.67 -9.68
N ILE A 35 -6.12 32.03 -10.28
CA ILE A 35 -5.53 30.82 -9.68
C ILE A 35 -4.97 31.14 -8.28
N SER A 36 -4.26 32.26 -8.14
CA SER A 36 -3.74 32.68 -6.83
C SER A 36 -4.84 32.93 -5.80
N GLN A 37 -5.94 33.58 -6.19
CA GLN A 37 -7.08 33.80 -5.29
C GLN A 37 -7.74 32.51 -4.85
N ILE A 38 -7.88 31.54 -5.77
CA ILE A 38 -8.41 30.21 -5.46
C ILE A 38 -7.46 29.47 -4.49
N GLU A 39 -6.16 29.45 -4.78
CA GLU A 39 -5.15 28.77 -3.94
C GLU A 39 -5.08 29.31 -2.52
N ASN A 40 -5.38 30.60 -2.33
CA ASN A 40 -5.40 31.23 -1.02
C ASN A 40 -6.80 31.26 -0.36
N ASN A 41 -7.78 30.55 -0.94
CA ASN A 41 -9.19 30.49 -0.50
C ASN A 41 -9.88 31.87 -0.44
N ASN A 42 -9.39 32.87 -1.19
CA ASN A 42 -10.01 34.18 -1.27
C ASN A 42 -11.25 34.17 -2.18
N VAL A 43 -11.39 33.16 -3.04
CA VAL A 43 -12.52 32.97 -3.96
C VAL A 43 -12.90 31.50 -3.95
N SER A 44 -14.18 31.21 -3.80
CA SER A 44 -14.74 29.86 -3.97
C SER A 44 -15.00 29.61 -5.47
N PRO A 45 -14.26 28.70 -6.12
CA PRO A 45 -14.41 28.48 -7.56
C PRO A 45 -15.68 27.68 -7.87
N PRO A 46 -16.40 28.01 -8.96
CA PRO A 46 -17.50 27.18 -9.46
C PRO A 46 -17.02 25.77 -9.83
N ILE A 47 -17.94 24.81 -9.81
CA ILE A 47 -17.66 23.41 -10.19
C ILE A 47 -17.01 23.29 -11.57
N ALA A 48 -17.45 24.09 -12.55
CA ALA A 48 -16.87 24.12 -13.89
C ALA A 48 -15.39 24.53 -13.89
N THR A 49 -15.00 25.47 -13.01
CA THR A 49 -13.60 25.89 -12.82
C THR A 49 -12.80 24.76 -12.17
N LEU A 50 -13.33 24.13 -11.12
CA LEU A 50 -12.70 23.00 -10.46
C LEU A 50 -12.52 21.82 -11.41
N SER A 51 -13.49 21.54 -12.27
CA SER A 51 -13.42 20.48 -13.27
C SER A 51 -12.26 20.69 -14.27
N LYS A 52 -12.08 21.93 -14.75
CA LYS A 52 -10.96 22.28 -15.64
C LYS A 52 -9.60 22.12 -14.94
N ILE A 53 -9.51 22.58 -13.69
CA ILE A 53 -8.28 22.44 -12.87
C ILE A 53 -7.99 20.95 -12.60
N ALA A 54 -8.99 20.15 -12.22
CA ALA A 54 -8.85 18.72 -12.00
C ALA A 54 -8.34 17.99 -13.25
N LYS A 55 -8.93 18.31 -14.42
CA LYS A 55 -8.50 17.75 -15.71
C LYS A 55 -7.05 18.11 -16.03
N PHE A 56 -6.64 19.35 -15.80
CA PHE A 56 -5.26 19.79 -16.02
C PHE A 56 -4.27 19.01 -15.14
N PHE A 57 -4.62 18.78 -13.88
CA PHE A 57 -3.78 18.03 -12.96
C PHE A 57 -3.88 16.53 -13.11
N ASP A 58 -4.78 16.02 -13.96
CA ASP A 58 -5.09 14.59 -14.12
C ASP A 58 -5.54 13.93 -12.82
N VAL A 59 -6.49 14.58 -12.14
CA VAL A 59 -7.08 14.09 -10.89
C VAL A 59 -8.61 14.10 -10.96
N LYS A 60 -9.27 13.28 -10.16
CA LYS A 60 -10.73 13.33 -10.02
C LYS A 60 -11.14 14.58 -9.24
N ILE A 61 -12.19 15.27 -9.68
CA ILE A 61 -12.72 16.48 -9.01
C ILE A 61 -13.04 16.21 -7.52
N GLY A 62 -13.48 15.00 -7.18
CA GLY A 62 -13.76 14.58 -5.80
C GLY A 62 -12.56 14.69 -4.86
N MET A 63 -11.34 14.67 -5.37
CA MET A 63 -10.12 14.87 -4.60
C MET A 63 -10.10 16.23 -3.88
N PHE A 64 -10.68 17.26 -4.48
CA PHE A 64 -10.73 18.58 -3.85
C PHE A 64 -11.70 18.65 -2.66
N PHE A 65 -12.66 17.74 -2.60
CA PHE A 65 -13.68 17.66 -1.55
C PHE A 65 -13.41 16.53 -0.54
N ALA A 66 -12.42 15.67 -0.79
CA ALA A 66 -12.01 14.68 0.19
C ALA A 66 -11.46 15.40 1.43
N GLU A 67 -11.76 14.94 2.63
CA GLU A 67 -11.06 15.43 3.82
C GLU A 67 -9.57 15.16 3.63
N GLU A 68 -8.68 16.11 3.99
CA GLU A 68 -7.28 15.80 4.14
C GLU A 68 -7.19 14.84 5.33
N GLU A 69 -7.15 13.55 5.05
CA GLU A 69 -6.55 12.64 6.00
C GLU A 69 -5.12 13.14 6.18
N GLU A 70 -4.79 13.64 7.37
CA GLU A 70 -3.40 13.96 7.73
C GLU A 70 -2.54 12.80 7.25
N GLU A 71 -1.57 13.09 6.40
CA GLU A 71 -0.69 12.06 5.85
C GLU A 71 -0.05 11.34 7.03
N CYS A 72 -0.60 10.18 7.36
CA CYS A 72 -0.20 9.41 8.53
C CYS A 72 1.28 9.02 8.34
N ARG A 73 2.19 9.83 8.93
CA ARG A 73 3.64 9.67 8.76
C ARG A 73 4.18 8.48 9.54
N PHE A 74 3.47 8.08 10.59
CA PHE A 74 3.77 6.89 11.38
C PHE A 74 2.47 6.20 11.81
N GLU A 75 2.54 4.91 12.06
CA GLU A 75 1.44 4.10 12.55
C GLU A 75 1.93 3.18 13.65
N VAL A 76 1.16 3.02 14.69
CA VAL A 76 1.37 2.01 15.74
C VAL A 76 0.20 1.04 15.70
N VAL A 77 0.46 -0.20 15.34
CA VAL A 77 -0.55 -1.27 15.38
C VAL A 77 -0.29 -2.14 16.60
N ARG A 78 -1.19 -2.08 17.57
CA ARG A 78 -1.12 -2.93 18.76
C ARG A 78 -1.48 -4.38 18.41
N ALA A 79 -0.93 -5.34 19.13
CA ALA A 79 -1.18 -6.76 18.87
C ALA A 79 -2.69 -7.10 18.88
N SER A 80 -3.47 -6.45 19.75
CA SER A 80 -4.93 -6.60 19.86
C SER A 80 -5.72 -5.93 18.73
N GLU A 81 -5.08 -5.07 17.92
CA GLU A 81 -5.73 -4.28 16.85
C GLU A 81 -5.43 -4.82 15.46
N ARG A 82 -4.59 -5.85 15.37
CA ARG A 82 -4.21 -6.46 14.10
C ARG A 82 -5.45 -6.95 13.36
N LYS A 83 -5.49 -6.66 12.07
CA LYS A 83 -6.60 -7.08 11.21
C LYS A 83 -6.19 -8.31 10.42
N ALA A 84 -6.91 -9.39 10.65
CA ALA A 84 -6.78 -10.56 9.79
C ALA A 84 -7.25 -10.20 8.37
N ILE A 85 -6.42 -10.52 7.39
CA ILE A 85 -6.80 -10.42 5.99
C ILE A 85 -7.60 -11.69 5.66
N PRO A 86 -8.84 -11.56 5.15
CA PRO A 86 -9.63 -12.71 4.77
C PRO A 86 -8.82 -13.62 3.83
N ARG A 87 -8.84 -14.92 4.11
CA ARG A 87 -8.18 -15.92 3.26
C ARG A 87 -8.63 -15.75 1.82
N VAL A 88 -7.70 -15.50 0.91
CA VAL A 88 -8.00 -15.55 -0.51
C VAL A 88 -8.17 -17.03 -0.86
N ILE A 89 -9.42 -17.46 -1.02
CA ILE A 89 -9.72 -18.78 -1.56
C ILE A 89 -9.30 -18.73 -3.03
N SER A 90 -8.36 -19.55 -3.44
CA SER A 90 -8.02 -19.68 -4.85
C SER A 90 -9.28 -20.10 -5.64
N ARG A 91 -9.36 -19.79 -6.94
CA ARG A 91 -10.46 -20.23 -7.82
C ARG A 91 -10.68 -21.75 -7.80
N ALA A 92 -9.72 -22.52 -7.30
CA ALA A 92 -9.79 -23.97 -7.12
C ALA A 92 -10.37 -24.41 -5.77
N GLY A 93 -10.82 -23.48 -4.90
CA GLY A 93 -11.48 -23.80 -3.63
C GLY A 93 -10.56 -24.33 -2.52
N THR A 94 -9.24 -24.35 -2.72
CA THR A 94 -8.27 -24.81 -1.71
C THR A 94 -7.84 -23.66 -0.82
N SER A 95 -8.03 -23.80 0.50
CA SER A 95 -7.44 -22.89 1.48
C SER A 95 -5.93 -23.13 1.49
N GLN A 96 -5.14 -22.06 1.35
CA GLN A 96 -3.71 -22.21 1.10
C GLN A 96 -2.85 -22.37 2.36
N GLY A 97 -3.45 -22.73 3.49
CA GLY A 97 -2.70 -22.99 4.74
C GLY A 97 -2.07 -21.77 5.40
N TYR A 98 -2.31 -20.54 4.86
CA TYR A 98 -1.83 -19.29 5.43
C TYR A 98 -2.96 -18.46 6.05
N SER A 99 -2.64 -17.80 7.16
CA SER A 99 -3.40 -16.64 7.63
C SER A 99 -2.46 -15.43 7.70
N TYR A 100 -2.98 -14.28 7.31
CA TYR A 100 -2.24 -13.02 7.28
C TYR A 100 -2.88 -12.03 8.23
N GLU A 101 -2.06 -11.36 9.04
CA GLU A 101 -2.47 -10.17 9.78
C GLU A 101 -1.66 -8.98 9.28
N SER A 102 -2.34 -7.90 8.87
CA SER A 102 -1.64 -6.69 8.47
C SER A 102 -1.05 -6.00 9.71
N LEU A 103 0.20 -5.60 9.61
CA LEU A 103 0.92 -4.83 10.64
C LEU A 103 0.95 -3.33 10.33
N SER A 104 0.36 -2.90 9.23
CA SER A 104 0.17 -1.49 8.86
C SER A 104 -1.03 -1.37 7.94
N PHE A 105 -2.11 -0.71 8.36
CA PHE A 105 -3.34 -0.60 7.57
C PHE A 105 -3.90 0.83 7.47
N HIS A 106 -3.39 1.79 8.23
CA HIS A 106 -3.77 3.20 8.14
C HIS A 106 -2.80 4.02 7.29
N LYS A 107 -1.50 3.68 7.32
CA LYS A 107 -0.49 4.36 6.53
C LYS A 107 -0.75 4.15 5.03
N GLN A 108 -0.94 5.25 4.31
CA GLN A 108 -1.08 5.25 2.86
C GLN A 108 0.28 5.42 2.17
N ASN A 109 0.33 5.12 0.87
CA ASN A 109 1.54 5.27 0.02
C ASN A 109 2.78 4.60 0.63
N LYS A 110 2.60 3.42 1.22
CA LYS A 110 3.69 2.62 1.78
C LYS A 110 4.59 2.07 0.66
N ARG A 111 5.87 1.95 0.94
CA ARG A 111 6.84 1.23 0.11
C ARG A 111 7.03 -0.22 0.58
N MET A 112 6.63 -0.49 1.82
CA MET A 112 6.71 -1.80 2.45
C MET A 112 5.34 -2.19 3.01
N GLU A 113 4.98 -3.46 2.83
CA GLU A 113 3.76 -4.05 3.38
C GLU A 113 4.16 -5.15 4.37
N PRO A 114 4.18 -4.85 5.68
CA PRO A 114 4.53 -5.83 6.70
C PRO A 114 3.29 -6.64 7.11
N PHE A 115 3.47 -7.95 7.23
CA PHE A 115 2.46 -8.91 7.66
C PHE A 115 2.99 -9.85 8.74
N LEU A 116 2.12 -10.26 9.64
CA LEU A 116 2.35 -11.48 10.41
C LEU A 116 1.68 -12.63 9.65
N LEU A 117 2.49 -13.55 9.19
CA LEU A 117 2.09 -14.74 8.48
C LEU A 117 2.07 -15.92 9.47
N THR A 118 0.98 -16.67 9.48
CA THR A 118 0.88 -17.93 10.21
C THR A 118 0.65 -19.07 9.24
N VAL A 119 1.53 -20.06 9.25
CA VAL A 119 1.48 -21.28 8.43
C VAL A 119 1.09 -22.43 9.36
N THR A 120 -0.06 -23.08 9.09
CA THR A 120 -0.61 -24.09 10.00
C THR A 120 -0.72 -25.49 9.39
N GLU A 121 -0.46 -25.64 8.11
CA GLU A 121 -0.70 -26.90 7.41
C GLU A 121 0.54 -27.40 6.66
N LYS A 122 0.71 -28.71 6.70
CA LYS A 122 1.52 -29.44 5.74
C LYS A 122 0.72 -29.50 4.44
N VAL A 123 0.91 -28.55 3.56
CA VAL A 123 0.15 -28.51 2.31
C VAL A 123 0.64 -29.61 1.38
N LEU A 124 -0.29 -30.42 0.90
CA LEU A 124 -0.03 -31.53 0.01
C LEU A 124 0.29 -31.09 -1.44
N GLU A 125 -0.03 -29.84 -1.80
CA GLU A 125 0.23 -29.31 -3.14
C GLU A 125 1.32 -28.25 -3.12
N GLU A 126 2.36 -28.46 -3.92
CA GLU A 126 3.51 -27.57 -4.07
C GLU A 126 3.24 -26.40 -5.04
N ASN A 127 2.07 -25.76 -4.96
CA ASN A 127 1.80 -24.59 -5.77
C ASN A 127 2.64 -23.41 -5.27
N THR A 128 3.50 -22.88 -6.11
CA THR A 128 4.31 -21.69 -5.83
C THR A 128 3.66 -20.44 -6.40
N TYR A 129 3.99 -19.28 -5.85
CA TYR A 129 3.54 -17.96 -6.29
C TYR A 129 4.73 -17.12 -6.71
N SER A 130 4.47 -16.09 -7.49
CA SER A 130 5.44 -15.03 -7.77
C SER A 130 4.70 -13.70 -7.91
N HIS A 131 5.36 -12.61 -7.57
CA HIS A 131 4.83 -11.26 -7.74
C HIS A 131 5.98 -10.27 -7.92
N ASP A 132 5.69 -9.05 -8.38
CA ASP A 132 6.70 -8.01 -8.52
C ASP A 132 7.16 -7.51 -7.15
N GLY A 133 8.44 -7.13 -7.07
CA GLY A 133 9.07 -6.55 -5.90
C GLY A 133 10.00 -7.52 -5.17
N GLU A 134 10.25 -7.22 -3.92
CA GLU A 134 11.19 -7.94 -3.07
C GLU A 134 10.49 -8.37 -1.78
N GLU A 135 10.91 -9.46 -1.19
CA GLU A 135 10.34 -9.98 0.03
C GLU A 135 11.42 -10.32 1.06
N PHE A 136 11.15 -9.94 2.31
CA PHE A 136 11.95 -10.32 3.47
C PHE A 136 11.09 -11.15 4.41
N LEU A 137 11.59 -12.33 4.79
CA LEU A 137 10.96 -13.22 5.79
C LEU A 137 11.88 -13.36 6.99
N PHE A 138 11.29 -13.34 8.19
CA PHE A 138 11.95 -13.64 9.45
C PHE A 138 11.13 -14.66 10.22
N ILE A 139 11.70 -15.81 10.55
CA ILE A 139 11.04 -16.89 11.29
C ILE A 139 10.98 -16.50 12.76
N MET A 140 9.79 -16.14 13.23
CA MET A 140 9.57 -15.75 14.62
C MET A 140 9.35 -16.95 15.55
N LYS A 141 8.79 -18.06 15.00
CA LYS A 141 8.52 -19.28 15.76
C LYS A 141 8.37 -20.47 14.81
N GLY A 142 8.91 -21.61 15.20
CA GLY A 142 8.77 -22.87 14.46
C GLY A 142 9.81 -23.08 13.39
N THR A 143 9.54 -24.04 12.50
CA THR A 143 10.43 -24.47 11.41
C THR A 143 9.69 -24.49 10.10
N ALA A 144 10.26 -23.86 9.07
CA ALA A 144 9.66 -23.76 7.75
C ALA A 144 10.58 -24.32 6.66
N ASP A 145 10.00 -24.79 5.57
CA ASP A 145 10.69 -25.01 4.32
C ASP A 145 10.25 -23.90 3.33
N LEU A 146 11.21 -23.10 2.87
CA LEU A 146 11.00 -22.18 1.77
C LEU A 146 11.30 -22.91 0.45
N LEU A 147 10.27 -23.05 -0.37
CA LEU A 147 10.44 -23.41 -1.78
C LEU A 147 10.76 -22.12 -2.53
N LEU A 148 11.88 -22.10 -3.25
CA LEU A 148 12.33 -20.96 -4.03
C LEU A 148 12.85 -21.47 -5.38
N ASP A 149 12.05 -21.33 -6.44
CA ASP A 149 12.20 -22.03 -7.71
C ASP A 149 12.40 -23.55 -7.51
N ASP A 150 13.55 -24.08 -7.88
CA ASP A 150 13.88 -25.50 -7.76
C ASP A 150 14.60 -25.84 -6.43
N ARG A 151 14.69 -24.87 -5.50
CA ARG A 151 15.39 -25.04 -4.23
C ARG A 151 14.39 -25.22 -3.09
N ARG A 152 14.74 -26.10 -2.15
CA ARG A 152 14.05 -26.22 -0.86
C ARG A 152 15.03 -25.85 0.25
N ILE A 153 14.73 -24.78 0.97
CA ILE A 153 15.60 -24.20 2.00
C ILE A 153 14.92 -24.35 3.35
N ALA A 154 15.54 -25.07 4.27
CA ALA A 154 15.07 -25.18 5.64
C ALA A 154 15.40 -23.89 6.39
N LEU A 155 14.41 -23.31 7.07
CA LEU A 155 14.51 -22.12 7.90
C LEU A 155 14.06 -22.47 9.32
N TYR A 156 14.84 -22.02 10.29
CA TYR A 156 14.61 -22.23 11.72
C TYR A 156 14.27 -20.92 12.41
N GLU A 157 13.78 -21.02 13.65
CA GLU A 157 13.50 -19.85 14.46
C GLU A 157 14.72 -18.93 14.57
N GLY A 158 14.55 -17.64 14.28
CA GLY A 158 15.61 -16.64 14.21
C GLY A 158 16.26 -16.50 12.83
N ASP A 159 16.04 -17.41 11.90
CA ASP A 159 16.55 -17.28 10.52
C ASP A 159 15.77 -16.23 9.74
N CYS A 160 16.45 -15.62 8.77
CA CYS A 160 15.83 -14.72 7.82
C CYS A 160 16.27 -15.02 6.38
N VAL A 161 15.45 -14.62 5.43
CA VAL A 161 15.74 -14.67 4.01
C VAL A 161 15.23 -13.42 3.33
N TYR A 162 15.99 -12.96 2.35
CA TYR A 162 15.63 -11.84 1.47
C TYR A 162 15.77 -12.30 0.03
N PHE A 163 14.76 -12.06 -0.80
CA PHE A 163 14.76 -12.52 -2.18
C PHE A 163 13.91 -11.63 -3.09
N ASP A 164 14.20 -11.70 -4.39
CA ASP A 164 13.37 -11.13 -5.44
C ASP A 164 12.09 -11.96 -5.59
N SER A 165 10.93 -11.36 -5.39
CA SER A 165 9.63 -12.04 -5.38
C SER A 165 9.15 -12.47 -6.77
N THR A 166 9.88 -12.14 -7.84
CA THR A 166 9.64 -12.68 -9.19
C THR A 166 10.04 -14.15 -9.27
N LEU A 167 10.92 -14.64 -8.37
CA LEU A 167 11.19 -16.06 -8.18
C LEU A 167 9.94 -16.76 -7.65
N ARG A 168 9.64 -17.93 -8.19
CA ARG A 168 8.51 -18.74 -7.68
C ARG A 168 8.83 -19.20 -6.27
N HIS A 169 7.96 -18.84 -5.33
CA HIS A 169 8.23 -19.12 -3.92
C HIS A 169 6.98 -19.62 -3.18
N ARG A 170 7.21 -20.34 -2.08
CA ARG A 170 6.21 -20.77 -1.12
C ARG A 170 6.87 -21.15 0.20
N LEU A 171 6.22 -20.81 1.30
CA LEU A 171 6.63 -21.22 2.63
C LEU A 171 5.72 -22.35 3.13
N LEU A 172 6.29 -23.42 3.69
CA LEU A 172 5.57 -24.57 4.22
C LEU A 172 5.98 -24.80 5.67
N SER A 173 5.05 -25.31 6.49
CA SER A 173 5.44 -25.86 7.78
C SER A 173 6.21 -27.17 7.54
N ARG A 174 7.39 -27.29 8.13
CA ARG A 174 8.25 -28.46 7.91
C ARG A 174 7.75 -29.71 8.63
N ASP A 175 7.26 -29.53 9.84
CA ASP A 175 6.81 -30.61 10.73
C ASP A 175 5.28 -30.67 10.88
N GLY A 176 4.56 -29.75 10.27
CA GLY A 176 3.11 -29.60 10.38
C GLY A 176 2.68 -28.79 11.61
N ALA A 177 3.61 -28.30 12.42
CA ALA A 177 3.33 -27.40 13.52
C ALA A 177 3.10 -25.96 13.03
N GLU A 178 2.52 -25.11 13.88
CA GLU A 178 2.33 -23.70 13.59
C GLU A 178 3.68 -22.98 13.43
N VAL A 179 3.87 -22.29 12.30
CA VAL A 179 5.02 -21.42 12.06
C VAL A 179 4.54 -19.97 12.00
N LYS A 180 5.23 -19.07 12.72
CA LYS A 180 4.97 -17.62 12.68
C LYS A 180 6.13 -16.90 12.02
N VAL A 181 5.81 -16.05 11.05
CA VAL A 181 6.78 -15.37 10.22
C VAL A 181 6.42 -13.90 10.10
N LEU A 182 7.39 -13.01 10.31
CA LEU A 182 7.29 -11.64 9.85
C LEU A 182 7.64 -11.63 8.36
N ALA A 183 6.66 -11.28 7.53
CA ALA A 183 6.85 -11.10 6.10
C ALA A 183 6.76 -9.61 5.76
N VAL A 184 7.71 -9.10 4.98
CA VAL A 184 7.69 -7.72 4.49
C VAL A 184 7.84 -7.75 2.98
N VAL A 185 6.81 -7.26 2.28
CA VAL A 185 6.78 -7.14 0.81
C VAL A 185 7.07 -5.69 0.46
N ALA A 186 8.03 -5.44 -0.42
CA ALA A 186 8.37 -4.12 -0.97
C ALA A 186 8.10 -4.08 -2.49
N ARG A 187 7.62 -2.93 -2.98
CA ARG A 187 7.32 -2.68 -4.40
C ARG A 187 8.00 -1.41 -4.88
#